data_d9df10796c72ae3b64f44205c57d333c
#
_entry.id   d9df10796c72ae3b64f44205c57d333c
#
_cell.length_a   1.000
_cell.length_b   1.000
_cell.length_c   1.000
_cell.angle_alpha   90.00
_cell.angle_beta   90.00
_cell.angle_gamma   90.00
#
_symmetry.space_group_name_H-M   'P 1'
#
loop_
_entity.id
_entity.type
_entity.pdbx_description
1 polymer ?
#
loop_
_entity_poly.entity_id
_entity_poly.type
_entity_poly.pdbx_seq_one_letter_code
_entity_poly.pdbx_strand_id
1 'polypeptide(L)'
;KEIRNTYKQVVYQPTEWRTNPDSRPTEQGIVVGCKSKGKTTTALVDTSDVHALMIGAAGVGKTAYWLYPCIEYACATGMSFLSTDTKGDVVRNYGTIAEKYYGYNVSVIDLRNPTRSHGNNLLHLVNKYFDLYKVNPDCLSYKAKAEKYAKIISKTIVSNGMDGASFGENSYFYDSAEGLLTATILLVAEFCKPEERHIVSAYKIIQELLAPSGQKGKNQFQQLMDLLPENHKAKWFAGAALNTSEQSIASVMSTALSRLNAFLDSELEQILCFDTEIDAERFCKEKSAIFIVMPEENPNTFFMVSLIIQQLYREILAVADENGGKLKNRCVFFCDEFGTLPKIESAEMMFSASRSRRLQIVPIIQSFAQLEQNYGKEGADVIIDNTQLTIFGGFAPNSTSAEVLSKSLGSRTVMSGSVSKSKNDPSQSLQMIERPLMTPDELKSLPKGTFVVMKTGFYPMKVKLKLFFKWGIEFEEQYQIAENGNREVHYANRSELFNNIIQTYCPHYLEQTVTDSDFDEASGEKKKKNENLKTSPNAEQTECEDIVDADEPTSAQQDEPTKEPENSSLEQNADKQRKVVVRTERPPQGDNSNE
;
A
#
# COMPACT_ATOMS: atom_id res chain seq x y z
N LYS A 1 23.47 -21.26 29.36
CA LYS A 1 22.42 -22.31 29.36
C LYS A 1 21.03 -21.75 29.13
N GLU A 2 20.68 -20.56 29.65
CA GLU A 2 19.34 -19.94 29.50
C GLU A 2 19.00 -19.55 28.05
N ILE A 3 19.93 -19.03 27.27
CA ILE A 3 19.71 -18.67 25.87
C ILE A 3 19.29 -19.87 25.00
N ARG A 4 19.60 -21.10 25.42
CA ARG A 4 19.27 -22.30 24.65
C ARG A 4 17.77 -22.64 24.64
N ASN A 5 17.01 -22.15 25.61
CA ASN A 5 15.58 -22.47 25.74
C ASN A 5 14.66 -21.32 25.27
N THR A 6 15.23 -20.18 24.91
CA THR A 6 14.49 -18.99 24.50
C THR A 6 13.92 -19.13 23.09
N TYR A 7 14.66 -19.75 22.19
CA TYR A 7 14.31 -19.90 20.79
C TYR A 7 14.19 -21.38 20.43
N LYS A 8 13.21 -21.70 19.61
CA LYS A 8 13.05 -23.06 19.07
C LYS A 8 14.25 -23.41 18.21
N GLN A 9 14.80 -24.60 18.38
CA GLN A 9 15.91 -25.09 17.57
C GLN A 9 15.37 -26.04 16.51
N VAL A 10 15.62 -25.71 15.23
CA VAL A 10 15.15 -26.49 14.09
C VAL A 10 16.34 -26.83 13.20
N VAL A 11 16.49 -28.09 12.86
CA VAL A 11 17.47 -28.50 11.85
C VAL A 11 17.04 -27.90 10.51
N TYR A 12 17.91 -27.08 9.94
CA TYR A 12 17.58 -26.32 8.73
C TYR A 12 18.09 -27.09 7.51
N GLN A 13 17.18 -27.64 6.73
CA GLN A 13 17.47 -28.56 5.63
C GLN A 13 16.54 -28.34 4.44
N PRO A 14 16.69 -27.23 3.69
CA PRO A 14 15.77 -26.84 2.62
C PRO A 14 15.59 -27.91 1.55
N THR A 15 16.64 -28.58 1.13
CA THR A 15 16.59 -29.64 0.11
C THR A 15 15.65 -30.79 0.56
N GLU A 16 15.73 -31.19 1.81
CA GLU A 16 14.85 -32.21 2.38
C GLU A 16 13.40 -31.71 2.47
N TRP A 17 13.20 -30.47 2.92
CA TRP A 17 11.87 -29.86 3.03
C TRP A 17 11.14 -29.74 1.68
N ARG A 18 11.89 -29.50 0.61
CA ARG A 18 11.33 -29.37 -0.74
C ARG A 18 10.90 -30.71 -1.31
N THR A 19 11.62 -31.79 -0.99
CA THR A 19 11.37 -33.12 -1.54
C THR A 19 10.50 -34.00 -0.66
N ASN A 20 10.54 -33.81 0.66
CA ASN A 20 9.79 -34.61 1.64
C ASN A 20 8.94 -33.71 2.55
N PRO A 21 7.62 -33.58 2.29
CA PRO A 21 6.71 -32.80 3.12
C PRO A 21 6.70 -33.17 4.61
N ASP A 22 6.90 -34.45 4.94
CA ASP A 22 6.88 -34.94 6.32
C ASP A 22 8.09 -34.48 7.14
N SER A 23 9.17 -34.05 6.48
CA SER A 23 10.36 -33.50 7.13
C SER A 23 10.22 -32.03 7.52
N ARG A 24 9.16 -31.36 7.09
CA ARG A 24 8.96 -29.92 7.27
C ARG A 24 8.69 -29.57 8.72
N PRO A 25 9.25 -28.45 9.21
CA PRO A 25 8.95 -27.99 10.57
C PRO A 25 7.49 -27.55 10.68
N THR A 26 6.89 -27.79 11.85
CA THR A 26 5.50 -27.39 12.15
C THR A 26 5.40 -26.05 12.87
N GLU A 27 6.48 -25.64 13.53
CA GLU A 27 6.52 -24.44 14.37
C GLU A 27 6.72 -23.18 13.53
N GLN A 28 5.69 -22.39 13.37
CA GLN A 28 5.72 -21.13 12.63
C GLN A 28 6.50 -20.04 13.39
N GLY A 29 7.32 -19.27 12.70
CA GLY A 29 8.11 -18.19 13.33
C GLY A 29 9.15 -17.56 12.44
N ILE A 30 9.96 -16.70 13.04
CA ILE A 30 11.04 -15.93 12.38
C ILE A 30 12.40 -16.49 12.76
N VAL A 31 13.26 -16.69 11.77
CA VAL A 31 14.66 -17.11 12.00
C VAL A 31 15.43 -15.92 12.61
N VAL A 32 15.98 -16.11 13.80
CA VAL A 32 16.73 -15.08 14.52
C VAL A 32 18.23 -15.39 14.63
N GLY A 33 18.64 -16.61 14.32
CA GLY A 33 20.03 -17.01 14.42
C GLY A 33 20.27 -18.42 13.92
N CYS A 34 21.53 -18.86 13.94
CA CYS A 34 21.88 -20.24 13.65
C CYS A 34 23.07 -20.74 14.46
N LYS A 35 23.15 -22.06 14.57
CA LYS A 35 24.30 -22.81 15.09
C LYS A 35 24.72 -23.83 14.05
N SER A 36 26.00 -24.14 14.00
CA SER A 36 26.55 -25.19 13.12
C SER A 36 27.28 -26.22 13.94
N LYS A 37 27.02 -27.48 13.63
CA LYS A 37 27.76 -28.62 14.17
C LYS A 37 28.11 -29.55 13.01
N GLY A 38 29.36 -29.53 12.59
CA GLY A 38 29.79 -30.21 11.37
C GLY A 38 29.06 -29.66 10.13
N LYS A 39 28.43 -30.52 9.38
CA LYS A 39 27.63 -30.16 8.19
C LYS A 39 26.20 -29.69 8.52
N THR A 40 25.72 -29.92 9.74
CA THR A 40 24.34 -29.60 10.14
C THR A 40 24.23 -28.13 10.55
N THR A 41 23.25 -27.44 9.99
CA THR A 41 22.84 -26.10 10.39
C THR A 41 21.56 -26.17 11.18
N THR A 42 21.54 -25.61 12.39
CA THR A 42 20.35 -25.51 13.23
C THR A 42 19.91 -24.06 13.32
N ALA A 43 18.71 -23.75 12.85
CA ALA A 43 18.11 -22.43 13.00
C ALA A 43 17.64 -22.21 14.44
N LEU A 44 17.77 -20.98 14.90
CA LEU A 44 17.10 -20.46 16.08
C LEU A 44 15.88 -19.67 15.61
N VAL A 45 14.71 -20.08 16.03
CA VAL A 45 13.44 -19.53 15.54
C VAL A 45 12.65 -18.93 16.69
N ASP A 46 12.21 -17.69 16.53
CA ASP A 46 11.24 -17.08 17.43
C ASP A 46 9.82 -17.46 16.98
N THR A 47 9.12 -18.20 17.83
CA THR A 47 7.76 -18.68 17.58
C THR A 47 6.68 -17.83 18.24
N SER A 48 7.05 -16.73 18.89
CA SER A 48 6.10 -15.84 19.55
C SER A 48 5.29 -15.02 18.54
N ASP A 49 4.06 -14.68 18.90
CA ASP A 49 3.21 -13.78 18.12
C ASP A 49 3.63 -12.31 18.38
N VAL A 50 4.81 -11.91 17.91
CA VAL A 50 5.37 -10.54 18.08
C VAL A 50 5.85 -10.00 16.74
N HIS A 51 5.77 -8.68 16.57
CA HIS A 51 6.40 -8.02 15.44
C HIS A 51 7.92 -8.02 15.60
N ALA A 52 8.62 -8.04 14.46
CA ALA A 52 10.06 -7.99 14.42
C ALA A 52 10.53 -6.78 13.60
N LEU A 53 11.61 -6.15 14.03
CA LEU A 53 12.30 -5.08 13.31
C LEU A 53 13.66 -5.60 12.85
N MET A 54 13.94 -5.49 11.55
CA MET A 54 15.28 -5.70 10.99
C MET A 54 15.88 -4.34 10.65
N ILE A 55 17.03 -4.01 11.27
CA ILE A 55 17.70 -2.75 11.02
C ILE A 55 19.19 -2.96 10.69
N GLY A 56 19.66 -2.28 9.66
CA GLY A 56 21.07 -2.30 9.27
C GLY A 56 21.33 -1.54 7.98
N ALA A 57 22.51 -0.98 7.85
CA ALA A 57 22.90 -0.19 6.68
C ALA A 57 22.75 -0.97 5.36
N ALA A 58 22.76 -0.24 4.24
CA ALA A 58 22.81 -0.84 2.92
C ALA A 58 24.08 -1.73 2.78
N GLY A 59 23.94 -2.87 2.12
CA GLY A 59 25.07 -3.78 1.87
C GLY A 59 25.53 -4.64 3.04
N VAL A 60 24.90 -4.56 4.24
CA VAL A 60 25.20 -5.49 5.35
C VAL A 60 24.67 -6.89 5.11
N GLY A 61 23.83 -7.05 4.06
CA GLY A 61 23.33 -8.35 3.61
C GLY A 61 22.04 -8.79 4.30
N LYS A 62 21.14 -7.86 4.68
CA LYS A 62 19.84 -8.17 5.27
C LYS A 62 19.08 -9.25 4.49
N THR A 63 19.02 -9.09 3.17
CA THR A 63 18.33 -10.05 2.29
C THR A 63 19.05 -11.40 2.25
N ALA A 64 20.36 -11.43 1.98
CA ALA A 64 21.11 -12.66 1.73
C ALA A 64 21.39 -13.51 2.98
N TYR A 65 21.55 -12.88 4.14
CA TYR A 65 21.84 -13.59 5.39
C TYR A 65 20.58 -13.90 6.19
N TRP A 66 19.53 -13.08 6.07
CA TRP A 66 18.38 -13.17 6.96
C TRP A 66 17.05 -13.35 6.24
N LEU A 67 16.71 -12.51 5.24
CA LEU A 67 15.38 -12.55 4.62
C LEU A 67 15.16 -13.86 3.86
N TYR A 68 16.12 -14.31 3.03
CA TYR A 68 15.99 -15.58 2.33
C TYR A 68 15.80 -16.78 3.26
N PRO A 69 16.62 -16.95 4.34
CA PRO A 69 16.33 -17.99 5.33
C PRO A 69 14.95 -17.88 6.00
N CYS A 70 14.44 -16.67 6.22
CA CYS A 70 13.09 -16.46 6.77
C CYS A 70 12.00 -16.86 5.77
N ILE A 71 12.14 -16.52 4.49
CA ILE A 71 11.18 -16.87 3.44
C ILE A 71 11.16 -18.39 3.22
N GLU A 72 12.31 -19.05 3.12
CA GLU A 72 12.37 -20.51 3.00
C GLU A 72 11.70 -21.19 4.21
N TYR A 73 11.94 -20.66 5.41
CA TYR A 73 11.32 -21.18 6.62
C TYR A 73 9.81 -20.92 6.64
N ALA A 74 9.35 -19.76 6.17
CA ALA A 74 7.93 -19.46 6.04
C ALA A 74 7.25 -20.43 5.07
N CYS A 75 7.88 -20.71 3.92
CA CYS A 75 7.40 -21.70 2.96
C CYS A 75 7.34 -23.10 3.57
N ALA A 76 8.38 -23.53 4.27
CA ALA A 76 8.43 -24.86 4.88
C ALA A 76 7.36 -25.05 5.95
N THR A 77 7.03 -24.02 6.74
CA THR A 77 6.02 -24.06 7.81
C THR A 77 4.61 -23.69 7.34
N GLY A 78 4.44 -23.32 6.07
CA GLY A 78 3.14 -22.99 5.49
C GLY A 78 2.56 -21.65 5.94
N MET A 79 3.40 -20.69 6.39
CA MET A 79 2.94 -19.34 6.69
C MET A 79 2.68 -18.59 5.39
N SER A 80 1.53 -17.94 5.27
CA SER A 80 1.31 -17.00 4.17
C SER A 80 2.13 -15.73 4.39
N PHE A 81 2.72 -15.20 3.34
CA PHE A 81 3.57 -14.03 3.47
C PHE A 81 3.42 -13.05 2.31
N LEU A 82 3.64 -11.77 2.63
CA LEU A 82 3.84 -10.70 1.68
C LEU A 82 5.30 -10.25 1.79
N SER A 83 5.96 -10.01 0.67
CA SER A 83 7.31 -9.43 0.63
C SER A 83 7.37 -8.28 -0.35
N THR A 84 7.79 -7.10 0.12
CA THR A 84 8.15 -5.99 -0.77
C THR A 84 9.61 -6.15 -1.22
N ASP A 85 9.90 -5.70 -2.43
CA ASP A 85 11.23 -5.84 -3.03
C ASP A 85 11.47 -4.73 -4.06
N THR A 86 12.55 -3.98 -3.91
CA THR A 86 12.89 -2.90 -4.85
C THR A 86 13.60 -3.40 -6.11
N LYS A 87 14.20 -4.59 -6.06
CA LYS A 87 15.01 -5.15 -7.15
C LYS A 87 14.33 -6.29 -7.91
N GLY A 88 13.26 -6.83 -7.34
CA GLY A 88 12.60 -8.03 -7.86
C GLY A 88 13.42 -9.33 -7.67
N ASP A 89 14.50 -9.29 -6.86
CA ASP A 89 15.34 -10.46 -6.64
C ASP A 89 14.62 -11.53 -5.80
N VAL A 90 13.79 -11.10 -4.85
CA VAL A 90 13.09 -12.02 -3.95
C VAL A 90 12.08 -12.85 -4.73
N VAL A 91 11.26 -12.22 -5.57
CA VAL A 91 10.29 -12.95 -6.39
C VAL A 91 10.97 -13.84 -7.42
N ARG A 92 12.00 -13.34 -8.11
CA ARG A 92 12.75 -14.15 -9.10
C ARG A 92 13.32 -15.42 -8.48
N ASN A 93 13.85 -15.31 -7.27
CA ASN A 93 14.52 -16.44 -6.61
C ASN A 93 13.55 -17.38 -5.87
N TYR A 94 12.44 -16.87 -5.36
CA TYR A 94 11.54 -17.65 -4.50
C TYR A 94 10.16 -17.96 -5.09
N GLY A 95 9.72 -17.28 -6.12
CA GLY A 95 8.41 -17.53 -6.73
C GLY A 95 8.26 -18.98 -7.17
N THR A 96 9.19 -19.49 -7.97
CA THR A 96 9.19 -20.90 -8.45
C THR A 96 9.32 -21.89 -7.29
N ILE A 97 10.15 -21.59 -6.28
CA ILE A 97 10.33 -22.46 -5.12
C ILE A 97 9.05 -22.56 -4.30
N ALA A 98 8.40 -21.44 -4.03
CA ALA A 98 7.17 -21.39 -3.26
C ALA A 98 6.03 -22.17 -3.96
N GLU A 99 5.86 -21.97 -5.25
CA GLU A 99 4.84 -22.62 -6.04
C GLU A 99 5.10 -24.13 -6.21
N LYS A 100 6.24 -24.48 -6.78
CA LYS A 100 6.57 -25.85 -7.18
C LYS A 100 6.77 -26.82 -6.04
N TYR A 101 7.51 -26.39 -5.00
CA TYR A 101 7.90 -27.30 -3.91
C TYR A 101 6.99 -27.22 -2.69
N TYR A 102 6.44 -26.04 -2.43
CA TYR A 102 5.65 -25.82 -1.22
C TYR A 102 4.15 -25.68 -1.48
N GLY A 103 3.74 -25.57 -2.76
CA GLY A 103 2.34 -25.50 -3.17
C GLY A 103 1.67 -24.19 -2.77
N TYR A 104 2.39 -23.08 -2.91
CA TYR A 104 1.86 -21.75 -2.64
C TYR A 104 1.11 -21.20 -3.86
N ASN A 105 0.08 -20.43 -3.57
CA ASN A 105 -0.49 -19.52 -4.53
C ASN A 105 0.42 -18.29 -4.59
N VAL A 106 1.11 -18.10 -5.71
CA VAL A 106 2.06 -17.00 -5.90
C VAL A 106 1.37 -15.86 -6.63
N SER A 107 1.34 -14.69 -6.01
CA SER A 107 0.84 -13.44 -6.60
C SER A 107 1.96 -12.43 -6.68
N VAL A 108 2.12 -11.79 -7.83
CA VAL A 108 3.17 -10.79 -8.05
C VAL A 108 2.54 -9.52 -8.58
N ILE A 109 2.76 -8.43 -7.87
CA ILE A 109 2.45 -7.08 -8.33
C ILE A 109 3.77 -6.43 -8.71
N ASP A 110 4.01 -6.34 -9.99
CA ASP A 110 5.22 -5.72 -10.53
C ASP A 110 4.91 -4.31 -11.03
N LEU A 111 5.17 -3.30 -10.18
CA LEU A 111 4.97 -1.89 -10.52
C LEU A 111 6.09 -1.34 -11.43
N ARG A 112 7.14 -2.11 -11.67
CA ARG A 112 8.20 -1.77 -12.62
C ARG A 112 7.83 -2.19 -14.04
N ASN A 113 7.12 -3.34 -14.16
CA ASN A 113 6.67 -3.90 -15.43
C ASN A 113 5.19 -4.31 -15.31
N PRO A 114 4.26 -3.35 -15.34
CA PRO A 114 2.84 -3.63 -15.10
C PRO A 114 2.22 -4.62 -16.10
N THR A 115 2.74 -4.69 -17.33
CA THR A 115 2.30 -5.69 -18.33
C THR A 115 2.76 -7.12 -18.01
N ARG A 116 3.73 -7.27 -17.10
CA ARG A 116 4.20 -8.55 -16.53
C ARG A 116 3.80 -8.72 -15.08
N SER A 117 2.69 -8.16 -14.70
CA SER A 117 2.12 -8.24 -13.36
C SER A 117 0.83 -9.04 -13.36
N HIS A 118 0.56 -9.72 -12.27
CA HIS A 118 -0.81 -10.18 -12.02
C HIS A 118 -1.73 -8.97 -11.79
N GLY A 119 -3.01 -9.15 -12.06
CA GLY A 119 -4.03 -8.16 -11.76
C GLY A 119 -4.20 -7.99 -10.24
N ASN A 120 -4.61 -6.80 -9.86
CA ASN A 120 -5.00 -6.47 -8.49
C ASN A 120 -6.20 -5.53 -8.51
N ASN A 121 -7.36 -6.06 -8.83
CA ASN A 121 -8.60 -5.32 -8.75
C ASN A 121 -8.96 -5.07 -7.28
N LEU A 122 -8.84 -3.83 -6.85
CA LEU A 122 -9.14 -3.43 -5.47
C LEU A 122 -10.58 -3.78 -5.05
N LEU A 123 -11.51 -3.91 -6.00
CA LEU A 123 -12.92 -4.22 -5.75
C LEU A 123 -13.21 -5.73 -5.72
N HIS A 124 -12.19 -6.60 -5.83
CA HIS A 124 -12.37 -8.05 -5.96
C HIS A 124 -13.32 -8.64 -4.92
N LEU A 125 -13.11 -8.38 -3.62
CA LEU A 125 -13.97 -8.92 -2.57
C LEU A 125 -15.39 -8.32 -2.60
N VAL A 126 -15.54 -7.07 -2.99
CA VAL A 126 -16.87 -6.44 -3.16
C VAL A 126 -17.62 -7.17 -4.28
N ASN A 127 -16.98 -7.35 -5.43
CA ASN A 127 -17.57 -8.04 -6.60
C ASN A 127 -17.93 -9.49 -6.27
N LYS A 128 -17.01 -10.23 -5.66
CA LYS A 128 -17.22 -11.62 -5.21
C LYS A 128 -18.46 -11.77 -4.35
N TYR A 129 -18.63 -10.90 -3.37
CA TYR A 129 -19.77 -11.00 -2.45
C TYR A 129 -21.08 -10.50 -3.05
N PHE A 130 -21.04 -9.54 -3.98
CA PHE A 130 -22.23 -9.18 -4.75
C PHE A 130 -22.66 -10.30 -5.68
N ASP A 131 -21.75 -10.97 -6.36
CA ASP A 131 -22.09 -12.11 -7.23
C ASP A 131 -22.66 -13.29 -6.42
N LEU A 132 -22.10 -13.58 -5.25
CA LEU A 132 -22.68 -14.58 -4.32
C LEU A 132 -24.08 -14.17 -3.83
N TYR A 133 -24.30 -12.89 -3.56
CA TYR A 133 -25.61 -12.38 -3.17
C TYR A 133 -26.64 -12.46 -4.30
N LYS A 134 -26.25 -12.18 -5.55
CA LYS A 134 -27.13 -12.32 -6.73
C LYS A 134 -27.60 -13.77 -6.92
N VAL A 135 -26.73 -14.74 -6.64
CA VAL A 135 -27.07 -16.18 -6.71
C VAL A 135 -27.94 -16.61 -5.52
N ASN A 136 -27.71 -16.03 -4.34
CA ASN A 136 -28.44 -16.38 -3.12
C ASN A 136 -28.91 -15.11 -2.37
N PRO A 137 -29.99 -14.47 -2.82
CA PRO A 137 -30.49 -13.20 -2.25
C PRO A 137 -30.98 -13.30 -0.79
N ASP A 138 -31.30 -14.50 -0.32
CA ASP A 138 -31.73 -14.73 1.07
C ASP A 138 -30.56 -14.64 2.06
N CYS A 139 -29.32 -14.70 1.58
CA CYS A 139 -28.13 -14.62 2.41
C CYS A 139 -27.65 -13.17 2.57
N LEU A 140 -28.29 -12.43 3.49
CA LEU A 140 -27.91 -11.04 3.81
C LEU A 140 -26.42 -10.88 4.21
N SER A 141 -25.79 -11.95 4.71
CA SER A 141 -24.38 -11.94 5.08
C SER A 141 -23.47 -11.60 3.89
N TYR A 142 -23.80 -12.05 2.68
CA TYR A 142 -23.03 -11.72 1.49
C TYR A 142 -23.11 -10.23 1.15
N LYS A 143 -24.31 -9.67 1.19
CA LYS A 143 -24.50 -8.23 0.97
C LYS A 143 -23.76 -7.39 2.02
N ALA A 144 -23.87 -7.75 3.29
CA ALA A 144 -23.18 -7.07 4.39
C ALA A 144 -21.66 -7.11 4.23
N LYS A 145 -21.09 -8.22 3.73
CA LYS A 145 -19.65 -8.33 3.43
C LYS A 145 -19.23 -7.44 2.28
N ALA A 146 -20.00 -7.39 1.19
CA ALA A 146 -19.73 -6.47 0.07
C ALA A 146 -19.70 -5.02 0.55
N GLU A 147 -20.69 -4.60 1.35
CA GLU A 147 -20.79 -3.27 1.95
C GLU A 147 -19.57 -2.98 2.86
N LYS A 148 -19.17 -3.94 3.68
CA LYS A 148 -18.00 -3.83 4.58
C LYS A 148 -16.71 -3.62 3.78
N TYR A 149 -16.46 -4.42 2.75
CA TYR A 149 -15.26 -4.30 1.92
C TYR A 149 -15.25 -3.01 1.09
N ALA A 150 -16.38 -2.59 0.53
CA ALA A 150 -16.48 -1.31 -0.16
C ALA A 150 -16.11 -0.13 0.75
N LYS A 151 -16.57 -0.15 2.01
CA LYS A 151 -16.21 0.86 3.00
C LYS A 151 -14.72 0.82 3.37
N ILE A 152 -14.12 -0.36 3.50
CA ILE A 152 -12.69 -0.51 3.76
C ILE A 152 -11.87 0.13 2.65
N ILE A 153 -12.21 -0.15 1.40
CA ILE A 153 -11.50 0.39 0.23
C ILE A 153 -11.64 1.90 0.15
N SER A 154 -12.85 2.42 0.25
CA SER A 154 -13.12 3.86 0.19
C SER A 154 -12.36 4.61 1.27
N LYS A 155 -12.39 4.11 2.50
CA LYS A 155 -11.63 4.69 3.61
C LYS A 155 -10.13 4.66 3.35
N THR A 156 -9.61 3.54 2.82
CA THR A 156 -8.18 3.41 2.52
C THR A 156 -7.74 4.41 1.46
N ILE A 157 -8.52 4.58 0.40
CA ILE A 157 -8.21 5.52 -0.69
C ILE A 157 -8.28 6.97 -0.22
N VAL A 158 -9.36 7.34 0.49
CA VAL A 158 -9.56 8.72 0.93
C VAL A 158 -8.54 9.14 1.98
N SER A 159 -8.14 8.24 2.87
CA SER A 159 -7.14 8.52 3.92
C SER A 159 -5.69 8.39 3.44
N ASN A 160 -5.42 7.87 2.24
CA ASN A 160 -4.06 7.63 1.78
C ASN A 160 -3.24 8.92 1.64
N GLY A 161 -2.05 8.93 2.26
CA GLY A 161 -1.11 10.07 2.21
C GLY A 161 -1.51 11.28 3.06
N MET A 162 -2.41 11.11 4.03
CA MET A 162 -2.79 12.16 4.97
C MET A 162 -2.52 11.77 6.42
N ASP A 163 -2.08 12.72 7.20
CA ASP A 163 -2.01 12.57 8.66
C ASP A 163 -3.43 12.66 9.24
N GLY A 164 -3.83 11.67 10.02
CA GLY A 164 -5.18 11.60 10.61
C GLY A 164 -5.56 12.82 11.46
N ALA A 165 -4.57 13.62 11.88
CA ALA A 165 -4.77 14.91 12.54
C ALA A 165 -5.01 16.08 11.57
N SER A 166 -4.83 15.88 10.25
CA SER A 166 -4.80 16.97 9.28
C SER A 166 -6.14 17.27 8.61
N PHE A 167 -7.21 16.55 8.95
CA PHE A 167 -8.53 16.83 8.36
C PHE A 167 -9.12 18.18 8.81
N GLY A 168 -8.80 18.65 10.01
CA GLY A 168 -9.19 19.97 10.51
C GLY A 168 -10.64 20.35 10.16
N GLU A 169 -10.85 21.58 9.74
CA GLU A 169 -12.15 22.11 9.28
C GLU A 169 -12.69 21.42 8.02
N ASN A 170 -11.85 20.69 7.27
CA ASN A 170 -12.21 20.02 6.03
C ASN A 170 -12.63 18.55 6.23
N SER A 171 -12.71 18.03 7.45
CA SER A 171 -13.07 16.63 7.73
C SER A 171 -14.41 16.23 7.06
N TYR A 172 -15.37 17.13 7.03
CA TYR A 172 -16.66 16.93 6.37
C TYR A 172 -16.53 16.51 4.91
N PHE A 173 -15.64 17.16 4.13
CA PHE A 173 -15.49 16.85 2.70
C PHE A 173 -14.88 15.47 2.49
N TYR A 174 -13.95 15.05 3.34
CA TYR A 174 -13.32 13.73 3.26
C TYR A 174 -14.28 12.62 3.70
N ASP A 175 -14.99 12.80 4.81
CA ASP A 175 -15.99 11.84 5.27
C ASP A 175 -17.12 11.67 4.25
N SER A 176 -17.57 12.77 3.65
CA SER A 176 -18.59 12.77 2.60
C SER A 176 -18.06 12.13 1.31
N ALA A 177 -16.78 12.34 0.96
CA ALA A 177 -16.14 11.72 -0.18
C ALA A 177 -15.97 10.21 0.03
N GLU A 178 -15.64 9.74 1.25
CA GLU A 178 -15.63 8.31 1.61
C GLU A 178 -16.99 7.69 1.38
N GLY A 179 -18.06 8.34 1.85
CA GLY A 179 -19.43 7.87 1.66
C GLY A 179 -19.85 7.82 0.18
N LEU A 180 -19.55 8.88 -0.58
CA LEU A 180 -19.79 8.95 -2.01
C LEU A 180 -19.04 7.83 -2.78
N LEU A 181 -17.76 7.64 -2.49
CA LEU A 181 -16.96 6.60 -3.12
C LEU A 181 -17.48 5.21 -2.77
N THR A 182 -17.86 4.98 -1.50
CA THR A 182 -18.48 3.72 -1.07
C THR A 182 -19.77 3.46 -1.86
N ALA A 183 -20.63 4.46 -1.99
CA ALA A 183 -21.87 4.34 -2.77
C ALA A 183 -21.59 4.00 -4.24
N THR A 184 -20.65 4.70 -4.86
CA THR A 184 -20.28 4.46 -6.27
C THR A 184 -19.68 3.08 -6.48
N ILE A 185 -18.80 2.62 -5.60
CA ILE A 185 -18.24 1.26 -5.65
C ILE A 185 -19.36 0.21 -5.57
N LEU A 186 -20.34 0.39 -4.67
CA LEU A 186 -21.46 -0.53 -4.56
C LEU A 186 -22.29 -0.56 -5.85
N LEU A 187 -22.57 0.60 -6.45
CA LEU A 187 -23.31 0.68 -7.72
C LEU A 187 -22.57 0.01 -8.88
N VAL A 188 -21.27 0.26 -9.00
CA VAL A 188 -20.42 -0.37 -10.01
C VAL A 188 -20.42 -1.90 -9.84
N ALA A 189 -20.25 -2.39 -8.61
CA ALA A 189 -20.22 -3.83 -8.33
C ALA A 189 -21.59 -4.51 -8.55
N GLU A 190 -22.70 -3.80 -8.28
CA GLU A 190 -24.04 -4.35 -8.39
C GLU A 190 -24.60 -4.35 -9.81
N PHE A 191 -24.36 -3.26 -10.57
CA PHE A 191 -25.06 -3.00 -11.83
C PHE A 191 -24.19 -3.02 -13.08
N CYS A 192 -22.84 -2.91 -12.97
CA CYS A 192 -21.95 -2.96 -14.14
C CYS A 192 -21.58 -4.40 -14.51
N LYS A 193 -21.08 -4.56 -15.75
CA LYS A 193 -20.59 -5.85 -16.24
C LYS A 193 -19.33 -6.27 -15.48
N PRO A 194 -19.02 -7.57 -15.36
CA PRO A 194 -17.87 -8.05 -14.60
C PRO A 194 -16.55 -7.36 -14.97
N GLU A 195 -16.28 -7.19 -16.26
CA GLU A 195 -15.07 -6.56 -16.80
C GLU A 195 -14.96 -5.04 -16.53
N GLU A 196 -16.08 -4.41 -16.15
CA GLU A 196 -16.16 -2.97 -15.86
C GLU A 196 -16.06 -2.67 -14.35
N ARG A 197 -16.02 -3.71 -13.49
CA ARG A 197 -16.13 -3.55 -12.03
C ARG A 197 -14.78 -3.34 -11.37
N HIS A 198 -14.18 -2.15 -11.57
CA HIS A 198 -12.90 -1.76 -11.00
C HIS A 198 -12.88 -0.28 -10.58
N ILE A 199 -11.82 0.12 -9.88
CA ILE A 199 -11.74 1.46 -9.27
C ILE A 199 -11.73 2.60 -10.29
N VAL A 200 -11.15 2.37 -11.48
CA VAL A 200 -11.11 3.39 -12.55
C VAL A 200 -12.51 3.63 -13.13
N SER A 201 -13.36 2.60 -13.18
CA SER A 201 -14.78 2.78 -13.52
C SER A 201 -15.51 3.63 -12.48
N ALA A 202 -15.22 3.45 -11.19
CA ALA A 202 -15.79 4.32 -10.16
C ALA A 202 -15.38 5.77 -10.35
N TYR A 203 -14.10 6.04 -10.70
CA TYR A 203 -13.65 7.39 -11.08
C TYR A 203 -14.46 7.96 -12.23
N LYS A 204 -14.56 7.21 -13.33
CA LYS A 204 -15.27 7.64 -14.54
C LYS A 204 -16.74 7.95 -14.26
N ILE A 205 -17.42 7.09 -13.51
CA ILE A 205 -18.82 7.31 -13.14
C ILE A 205 -18.98 8.58 -12.29
N ILE A 206 -18.12 8.82 -11.29
CA ILE A 206 -18.17 10.05 -10.49
C ILE A 206 -17.96 11.27 -11.40
N GLN A 207 -16.98 11.22 -12.31
CA GLN A 207 -16.70 12.32 -13.23
C GLN A 207 -17.88 12.62 -14.16
N GLU A 208 -18.49 11.60 -14.75
CA GLU A 208 -19.64 11.76 -15.64
C GLU A 208 -20.89 12.25 -14.91
N LEU A 209 -21.09 11.85 -13.66
CA LEU A 209 -22.23 12.25 -12.83
C LEU A 209 -22.12 13.67 -12.25
N LEU A 210 -20.94 14.32 -12.35
CA LEU A 210 -20.76 15.74 -12.06
C LEU A 210 -21.52 16.65 -13.04
N ALA A 211 -21.80 16.17 -14.25
CA ALA A 211 -22.48 16.96 -15.26
C ALA A 211 -23.87 17.42 -14.75
N PRO A 212 -24.30 18.64 -15.12
CA PRO A 212 -25.64 19.13 -14.80
C PRO A 212 -26.71 18.16 -15.29
N SER A 213 -27.75 17.97 -14.50
CA SER A 213 -28.94 17.27 -14.96
C SER A 213 -29.82 18.25 -15.76
N GLY A 214 -30.71 17.72 -16.62
CA GLY A 214 -31.71 18.55 -17.27
C GLY A 214 -32.75 19.16 -16.29
N GLN A 215 -32.69 18.77 -15.02
CA GLN A 215 -33.60 19.26 -13.96
C GLN A 215 -32.91 20.38 -13.17
N LYS A 216 -33.61 21.51 -13.01
CA LYS A 216 -33.11 22.67 -12.29
C LYS A 216 -32.82 22.32 -10.82
N GLY A 217 -31.56 22.55 -10.39
CA GLY A 217 -31.12 22.34 -9.00
C GLY A 217 -30.75 20.91 -8.64
N LYS A 218 -30.56 20.01 -9.62
CA LYS A 218 -30.07 18.64 -9.39
C LYS A 218 -28.95 18.31 -10.37
N ASN A 219 -27.94 17.62 -9.88
CA ASN A 219 -26.94 17.00 -10.74
C ASN A 219 -27.35 15.56 -11.11
N GLN A 220 -26.60 14.95 -12.02
CA GLN A 220 -26.92 13.60 -12.50
C GLN A 220 -26.73 12.53 -11.41
N PHE A 221 -25.84 12.76 -10.45
CA PHE A 221 -25.68 11.86 -9.30
C PHE A 221 -26.93 11.81 -8.42
N GLN A 222 -27.53 12.96 -8.14
CA GLN A 222 -28.79 13.03 -7.40
C GLN A 222 -29.94 12.34 -8.16
N GLN A 223 -30.00 12.53 -9.48
CA GLN A 223 -31.02 11.83 -10.29
C GLN A 223 -30.85 10.31 -10.23
N LEU A 224 -29.61 9.83 -10.30
CA LEU A 224 -29.32 8.39 -10.18
C LEU A 224 -29.78 7.86 -8.81
N MET A 225 -29.48 8.59 -7.73
CA MET A 225 -29.87 8.19 -6.38
C MET A 225 -31.40 8.21 -6.17
N ASP A 226 -32.11 9.08 -6.86
CA ASP A 226 -33.60 9.13 -6.80
C ASP A 226 -34.25 7.89 -7.41
N LEU A 227 -33.58 7.20 -8.34
CA LEU A 227 -34.08 5.94 -8.92
C LEU A 227 -33.95 4.74 -7.97
N LEU A 228 -33.09 4.85 -6.95
CA LEU A 228 -32.87 3.77 -6.00
C LEU A 228 -33.96 3.76 -4.90
N PRO A 229 -34.35 2.59 -4.40
CA PRO A 229 -35.22 2.48 -3.24
C PRO A 229 -34.69 3.22 -2.02
N GLU A 230 -35.56 3.73 -1.15
CA GLU A 230 -35.14 4.46 0.07
C GLU A 230 -34.27 3.64 1.02
N ASN A 231 -34.41 2.33 1.02
CA ASN A 231 -33.62 1.42 1.84
C ASN A 231 -32.32 0.95 1.15
N HIS A 232 -32.00 1.46 -0.05
CA HIS A 232 -30.79 1.07 -0.76
C HIS A 232 -29.54 1.65 -0.08
N LYS A 233 -28.55 0.81 0.21
CA LYS A 233 -27.36 1.22 0.99
C LYS A 233 -26.50 2.27 0.31
N ALA A 234 -26.38 2.23 -1.02
CA ALA A 234 -25.65 3.28 -1.76
C ALA A 234 -26.24 4.67 -1.47
N LYS A 235 -27.59 4.79 -1.41
CA LYS A 235 -28.27 6.03 -1.07
C LYS A 235 -27.95 6.50 0.35
N TRP A 236 -27.85 5.57 1.31
CA TRP A 236 -27.49 5.91 2.68
C TRP A 236 -26.03 6.32 2.84
N PHE A 237 -25.10 5.63 2.18
CA PHE A 237 -23.67 6.02 2.20
C PHE A 237 -23.45 7.39 1.56
N ALA A 238 -24.14 7.69 0.45
CA ALA A 238 -24.07 8.99 -0.20
C ALA A 238 -24.83 10.09 0.56
N GLY A 239 -25.62 9.77 1.59
CA GLY A 239 -26.57 10.69 2.24
C GLY A 239 -25.91 11.97 2.75
N ALA A 240 -24.70 11.92 3.29
CA ALA A 240 -23.99 13.11 3.74
C ALA A 240 -23.67 14.07 2.58
N ALA A 241 -23.30 13.53 1.41
CA ALA A 241 -23.06 14.32 0.21
C ALA A 241 -24.37 14.85 -0.41
N LEU A 242 -25.44 14.04 -0.40
CA LEU A 242 -26.71 14.37 -1.06
C LEU A 242 -27.53 15.44 -0.34
N ASN A 243 -27.45 15.52 0.99
CA ASN A 243 -28.24 16.42 1.83
C ASN A 243 -27.60 17.81 1.99
N THR A 244 -26.87 18.26 0.99
CA THR A 244 -26.14 19.55 1.00
C THR A 244 -26.48 20.39 -0.23
N SER A 245 -25.95 21.62 -0.27
CA SER A 245 -26.12 22.48 -1.45
C SER A 245 -25.40 21.87 -2.67
N GLU A 246 -25.85 22.19 -3.87
CA GLU A 246 -25.27 21.75 -5.14
C GLU A 246 -23.76 22.06 -5.22
N GLN A 247 -23.34 23.22 -4.71
CA GLN A 247 -21.93 23.58 -4.64
C GLN A 247 -21.13 22.68 -3.69
N SER A 248 -21.70 22.29 -2.56
CA SER A 248 -21.06 21.37 -1.61
C SER A 248 -20.92 19.96 -2.19
N ILE A 249 -21.94 19.49 -2.91
CA ILE A 249 -21.87 18.19 -3.61
C ILE A 249 -20.74 18.20 -4.64
N ALA A 250 -20.62 19.26 -5.45
CA ALA A 250 -19.54 19.40 -6.41
C ALA A 250 -18.15 19.37 -5.73
N SER A 251 -18.01 20.00 -4.56
CA SER A 251 -16.78 19.99 -3.77
C SER A 251 -16.45 18.58 -3.23
N VAL A 252 -17.45 17.84 -2.73
CA VAL A 252 -17.29 16.45 -2.29
C VAL A 252 -16.86 15.55 -3.44
N MET A 253 -17.51 15.67 -4.60
CA MET A 253 -17.19 14.89 -5.80
C MET A 253 -15.77 15.22 -6.30
N SER A 254 -15.39 16.49 -6.31
CA SER A 254 -14.02 16.92 -6.66
C SER A 254 -12.99 16.37 -5.68
N THR A 255 -13.31 16.29 -4.40
CA THR A 255 -12.45 15.67 -3.39
C THR A 255 -12.26 14.18 -3.68
N ALA A 256 -13.33 13.44 -3.96
CA ALA A 256 -13.26 12.03 -4.33
C ALA A 256 -12.43 11.81 -5.60
N LEU A 257 -12.66 12.61 -6.66
CA LEU A 257 -11.90 12.55 -7.91
C LEU A 257 -10.41 12.84 -7.70
N SER A 258 -10.08 13.83 -6.87
CA SER A 258 -8.69 14.15 -6.52
C SER A 258 -7.96 12.95 -5.91
N ARG A 259 -8.64 12.18 -5.07
CA ARG A 259 -8.07 10.94 -4.48
C ARG A 259 -7.92 9.81 -5.49
N LEU A 260 -8.83 9.74 -6.44
CA LEU A 260 -8.83 8.71 -7.48
C LEU A 260 -7.89 9.04 -8.65
N ASN A 261 -7.47 10.29 -8.81
CA ASN A 261 -6.62 10.72 -9.92
C ASN A 261 -5.28 9.98 -10.00
N ALA A 262 -4.77 9.53 -8.86
CA ALA A 262 -3.53 8.74 -8.80
C ALA A 262 -3.62 7.37 -9.50
N PHE A 263 -4.84 6.88 -9.78
CA PHE A 263 -5.06 5.59 -10.46
C PHE A 263 -5.16 5.73 -11.99
N LEU A 264 -5.15 6.96 -12.52
CA LEU A 264 -5.29 7.24 -13.94
C LEU A 264 -3.95 7.18 -14.67
N ASP A 265 -3.35 6.01 -14.66
CA ASP A 265 -2.13 5.71 -15.36
C ASP A 265 -2.36 4.43 -16.17
N SER A 266 -2.14 4.48 -17.49
CA SER A 266 -2.44 3.36 -18.39
C SER A 266 -1.66 2.09 -18.05
N GLU A 267 -0.49 2.21 -17.45
CA GLU A 267 0.27 1.07 -16.98
C GLU A 267 -0.32 0.51 -15.68
N LEU A 268 -0.73 1.38 -14.73
CA LEU A 268 -1.41 0.94 -13.51
C LEU A 268 -2.77 0.31 -13.80
N GLU A 269 -3.49 0.76 -14.81
CA GLU A 269 -4.76 0.17 -15.24
C GLU A 269 -4.59 -1.30 -15.66
N GLN A 270 -3.43 -1.69 -16.20
CA GLN A 270 -3.12 -3.08 -16.50
C GLN A 270 -3.07 -3.98 -15.24
N ILE A 271 -2.87 -3.38 -14.08
CA ILE A 271 -2.94 -4.06 -12.78
C ILE A 271 -4.33 -3.94 -12.18
N LEU A 272 -4.89 -2.72 -12.11
CA LEU A 272 -6.08 -2.40 -11.32
C LEU A 272 -7.41 -2.83 -11.94
N CYS A 273 -7.46 -2.98 -13.26
CA CYS A 273 -8.71 -3.23 -13.99
C CYS A 273 -8.94 -4.72 -14.31
N PHE A 274 -8.07 -5.60 -13.85
CA PHE A 274 -8.17 -7.03 -14.12
C PHE A 274 -8.30 -7.83 -12.83
N ASP A 275 -8.85 -9.05 -12.95
CA ASP A 275 -9.04 -9.94 -11.82
C ASP A 275 -7.75 -10.16 -11.03
N THR A 276 -7.91 -10.29 -9.72
CA THR A 276 -6.81 -10.37 -8.78
C THR A 276 -6.54 -11.79 -8.31
N GLU A 277 -5.26 -12.10 -8.15
CA GLU A 277 -4.80 -13.24 -7.37
C GLU A 277 -4.67 -12.88 -5.87
N ILE A 278 -4.78 -11.59 -5.50
CA ILE A 278 -4.69 -11.12 -4.12
C ILE A 278 -6.08 -11.07 -3.50
N ASP A 279 -6.39 -12.09 -2.71
CA ASP A 279 -7.62 -12.22 -1.93
C ASP A 279 -7.23 -12.44 -0.46
N ALA A 280 -7.66 -11.54 0.42
CA ALA A 280 -7.34 -11.60 1.84
C ALA A 280 -7.87 -12.87 2.52
N GLU A 281 -9.03 -13.39 2.09
CA GLU A 281 -9.58 -14.63 2.62
C GLU A 281 -8.74 -15.83 2.21
N ARG A 282 -8.34 -15.87 0.93
CA ARG A 282 -7.43 -16.91 0.42
C ARG A 282 -6.06 -16.83 1.09
N PHE A 283 -5.51 -15.62 1.25
CA PHE A 283 -4.26 -15.38 1.95
C PHE A 283 -4.25 -15.89 3.38
N CYS A 284 -5.38 -15.76 4.09
CA CYS A 284 -5.51 -16.24 5.46
C CYS A 284 -5.77 -17.74 5.59
N LYS A 285 -6.39 -18.36 4.58
CA LYS A 285 -6.86 -19.77 4.63
C LYS A 285 -5.91 -20.73 3.93
N GLU A 286 -5.26 -20.26 2.86
CA GLU A 286 -4.40 -21.07 1.99
C GLU A 286 -2.96 -20.55 2.06
N LYS A 287 -2.00 -21.40 1.67
CA LYS A 287 -0.61 -20.97 1.53
C LYS A 287 -0.49 -19.99 0.38
N SER A 288 -0.22 -18.73 0.70
CA SER A 288 -0.15 -17.67 -0.28
C SER A 288 1.13 -16.85 -0.10
N ALA A 289 1.79 -16.55 -1.22
CA ALA A 289 2.96 -15.69 -1.29
C ALA A 289 2.66 -14.49 -2.19
N ILE A 290 2.68 -13.30 -1.63
CA ILE A 290 2.47 -12.04 -2.36
C ILE A 290 3.81 -11.33 -2.45
N PHE A 291 4.26 -11.04 -3.66
CA PHE A 291 5.46 -10.26 -3.92
C PHE A 291 5.07 -8.93 -4.56
N ILE A 292 5.59 -7.84 -4.02
CA ILE A 292 5.38 -6.49 -4.56
C ILE A 292 6.73 -5.94 -4.99
N VAL A 293 6.93 -5.78 -6.29
CA VAL A 293 8.15 -5.20 -6.88
C VAL A 293 7.94 -3.70 -7.04
N MET A 294 8.83 -2.92 -6.43
CA MET A 294 8.76 -1.45 -6.38
C MET A 294 9.87 -0.85 -7.24
N PRO A 295 9.58 0.01 -8.22
CA PRO A 295 10.63 0.68 -8.99
C PRO A 295 11.24 1.83 -8.19
N GLU A 296 12.52 1.73 -7.82
CA GLU A 296 13.24 2.84 -7.14
C GLU A 296 13.29 4.10 -8.00
N GLU A 297 13.28 3.93 -9.31
CA GLU A 297 13.33 4.98 -10.33
C GLU A 297 12.00 5.72 -10.53
N ASN A 298 10.87 5.16 -10.08
CA ASN A 298 9.55 5.79 -10.22
C ASN A 298 8.80 5.81 -8.88
N PRO A 299 9.11 6.76 -7.99
CA PRO A 299 8.46 6.85 -6.68
C PRO A 299 6.97 7.21 -6.77
N ASN A 300 6.48 7.68 -7.92
CA ASN A 300 5.07 8.04 -8.10
C ASN A 300 4.12 6.84 -7.93
N THR A 301 4.60 5.62 -8.16
CA THR A 301 3.81 4.39 -8.00
C THR A 301 3.89 3.80 -6.60
N PHE A 302 4.76 4.31 -5.72
CA PHE A 302 4.94 3.78 -4.37
C PHE A 302 3.68 3.87 -3.50
N PHE A 303 2.80 4.86 -3.78
CA PHE A 303 1.52 4.94 -3.07
C PHE A 303 0.69 3.66 -3.20
N MET A 304 0.80 2.96 -4.34
CA MET A 304 0.12 1.68 -4.55
C MET A 304 0.57 0.61 -3.57
N VAL A 305 1.86 0.56 -3.23
CA VAL A 305 2.40 -0.39 -2.25
C VAL A 305 1.78 -0.16 -0.88
N SER A 306 1.77 1.11 -0.43
CA SER A 306 1.17 1.49 0.84
C SER A 306 -0.33 1.22 0.87
N LEU A 307 -1.02 1.49 -0.24
CA LEU A 307 -2.45 1.23 -0.41
C LEU A 307 -2.75 -0.28 -0.31
N ILE A 308 -2.01 -1.11 -1.05
CA ILE A 308 -2.20 -2.57 -1.07
C ILE A 308 -1.95 -3.15 0.33
N ILE A 309 -0.86 -2.76 1.00
CA ILE A 309 -0.54 -3.23 2.35
C ILE A 309 -1.65 -2.82 3.33
N GLN A 310 -2.10 -1.57 3.28
CA GLN A 310 -3.13 -1.06 4.17
C GLN A 310 -4.50 -1.72 3.92
N GLN A 311 -4.87 -1.92 2.67
CA GLN A 311 -6.10 -2.60 2.29
C GLN A 311 -6.07 -4.05 2.76
N LEU A 312 -5.02 -4.80 2.39
CA LEU A 312 -4.86 -6.20 2.77
C LEU A 312 -4.86 -6.37 4.29
N TYR A 313 -4.18 -5.50 5.02
CA TYR A 313 -4.21 -5.48 6.47
C TYR A 313 -5.64 -5.38 7.03
N ARG A 314 -6.43 -4.39 6.55
CA ARG A 314 -7.80 -4.18 7.02
C ARG A 314 -8.72 -5.37 6.68
N GLU A 315 -8.54 -5.94 5.50
CA GLU A 315 -9.28 -7.13 5.06
C GLU A 315 -8.90 -8.36 5.89
N ILE A 316 -7.61 -8.56 6.20
CA ILE A 316 -7.14 -9.63 7.09
C ILE A 316 -7.73 -9.50 8.49
N LEU A 317 -7.83 -8.28 9.03
CA LEU A 317 -8.49 -8.06 10.32
C LEU A 317 -9.97 -8.46 10.25
N ALA A 318 -10.66 -8.14 9.16
CA ALA A 318 -12.04 -8.53 8.96
C ALA A 318 -12.20 -10.06 8.94
N VAL A 319 -11.28 -10.78 8.27
CA VAL A 319 -11.24 -12.25 8.27
C VAL A 319 -10.92 -12.81 9.65
N ALA A 320 -9.99 -12.20 10.38
CA ALA A 320 -9.65 -12.64 11.73
C ALA A 320 -10.83 -12.49 12.69
N ASP A 321 -11.56 -11.37 12.62
CA ASP A 321 -12.76 -11.13 13.45
C ASP A 321 -13.85 -12.18 13.20
N GLU A 322 -14.06 -12.58 11.94
CA GLU A 322 -14.98 -13.67 11.58
C GLU A 322 -14.54 -15.04 12.09
N ASN A 323 -13.24 -15.24 12.32
CA ASN A 323 -12.66 -16.46 12.89
C ASN A 323 -12.47 -16.40 14.43
N GLY A 324 -13.22 -15.58 15.12
CA GLY A 324 -13.15 -15.46 16.58
C GLY A 324 -11.98 -14.60 17.06
N GLY A 325 -11.55 -13.61 16.25
CA GLY A 325 -10.52 -12.64 16.59
C GLY A 325 -9.08 -13.09 16.34
N LYS A 326 -8.87 -14.29 15.76
CA LYS A 326 -7.51 -14.81 15.52
C LYS A 326 -7.45 -15.65 14.25
N LEU A 327 -6.41 -15.46 13.43
CA LEU A 327 -6.16 -16.29 12.26
C LEU A 327 -5.74 -17.71 12.69
N LYS A 328 -6.19 -18.72 11.94
CA LYS A 328 -5.77 -20.12 12.15
C LYS A 328 -4.30 -20.29 11.78
N ASN A 329 -3.87 -19.73 10.66
CA ASN A 329 -2.50 -19.74 10.17
C ASN A 329 -1.84 -18.39 10.44
N ARG A 330 -0.54 -18.38 10.73
CA ARG A 330 0.21 -17.13 10.87
C ARG A 330 0.46 -16.53 9.48
N CYS A 331 0.22 -15.23 9.37
CA CYS A 331 0.59 -14.45 8.20
C CYS A 331 1.73 -13.49 8.56
N VAL A 332 2.65 -13.24 7.63
CA VAL A 332 3.77 -12.34 7.85
C VAL A 332 3.97 -11.37 6.69
N PHE A 333 4.19 -10.10 7.00
CA PHE A 333 4.56 -9.07 6.04
C PHE A 333 6.05 -8.74 6.21
N PHE A 334 6.88 -9.13 5.28
CA PHE A 334 8.27 -8.72 5.17
C PHE A 334 8.32 -7.43 4.33
N CYS A 335 8.33 -6.29 5.00
CA CYS A 335 8.31 -4.98 4.35
C CYS A 335 9.75 -4.48 4.18
N ASP A 336 10.43 -4.89 3.11
CA ASP A 336 11.76 -4.34 2.79
C ASP A 336 11.64 -2.89 2.34
N GLU A 337 12.65 -2.09 2.66
CA GLU A 337 12.68 -0.64 2.46
C GLU A 337 11.47 0.10 3.09
N PHE A 338 10.96 -0.39 4.22
CA PHE A 338 9.80 0.19 4.90
C PHE A 338 9.96 1.68 5.24
N GLY A 339 11.19 2.11 5.51
CA GLY A 339 11.49 3.51 5.80
C GLY A 339 11.42 4.46 4.58
N THR A 340 11.38 3.93 3.35
CA THR A 340 11.29 4.71 2.10
C THR A 340 9.91 4.62 1.45
N LEU A 341 9.08 3.69 1.89
CA LEU A 341 7.69 3.61 1.43
C LEU A 341 6.93 4.88 1.82
N PRO A 342 5.98 5.36 1.00
CA PRO A 342 5.06 6.39 1.44
C PRO A 342 4.39 5.99 2.76
N LYS A 343 4.12 6.97 3.60
CA LYS A 343 3.47 6.74 4.89
C LYS A 343 2.23 5.86 4.70
N ILE A 344 2.19 4.76 5.43
CA ILE A 344 0.99 3.94 5.54
C ILE A 344 0.13 4.61 6.61
N GLU A 345 -0.99 5.17 6.21
CA GLU A 345 -1.98 5.70 7.14
C GLU A 345 -2.39 4.60 8.11
N SER A 346 -2.52 4.85 9.35
CA SER A 346 -2.82 3.82 10.37
C SER A 346 -1.70 2.79 10.63
N ALA A 347 -0.44 3.04 10.23
CA ALA A 347 0.67 2.11 10.54
C ALA A 347 0.77 1.84 12.05
N GLU A 348 0.63 2.84 12.88
CA GLU A 348 0.62 2.71 14.34
C GLU A 348 -0.47 1.73 14.82
N MET A 349 -1.66 1.81 14.25
CA MET A 349 -2.76 0.87 14.53
C MET A 349 -2.45 -0.53 13.98
N MET A 350 -1.79 -0.63 12.82
CA MET A 350 -1.38 -1.92 12.26
C MET A 350 -0.48 -2.66 13.22
N PHE A 351 0.55 -2.00 13.76
CA PHE A 351 1.45 -2.63 14.71
C PHE A 351 0.80 -2.93 16.06
N SER A 352 -0.13 -2.11 16.52
CA SER A 352 -0.82 -2.34 17.79
C SER A 352 -1.84 -3.50 17.71
N ALA A 353 -2.63 -3.57 16.64
CA ALA A 353 -3.78 -4.46 16.55
C ALA A 353 -3.48 -5.84 15.95
N SER A 354 -2.54 -5.92 14.99
CA SER A 354 -2.36 -7.14 14.20
C SER A 354 -1.69 -8.30 14.96
N ARG A 355 -0.86 -8.00 15.96
CA ARG A 355 -0.16 -9.01 16.76
C ARG A 355 -1.10 -10.05 17.37
N SER A 356 -2.16 -9.61 18.05
CA SER A 356 -3.12 -10.50 18.70
C SER A 356 -3.88 -11.40 17.71
N ARG A 357 -3.93 -10.99 16.45
CA ARG A 357 -4.62 -11.69 15.37
C ARG A 357 -3.74 -12.65 14.57
N ARG A 358 -2.46 -12.82 14.96
CA ARG A 358 -1.44 -13.63 14.27
C ARG A 358 -1.02 -13.08 12.89
N LEU A 359 -1.17 -11.80 12.66
CA LEU A 359 -0.53 -11.11 11.57
C LEU A 359 0.75 -10.46 12.09
N GLN A 360 1.89 -10.94 11.64
CA GLN A 360 3.21 -10.43 12.01
C GLN A 360 3.68 -9.43 10.95
N ILE A 361 4.11 -8.24 11.39
CA ILE A 361 4.68 -7.23 10.50
C ILE A 361 6.17 -7.12 10.83
N VAL A 362 6.98 -7.13 9.78
CA VAL A 362 8.44 -7.12 9.87
C VAL A 362 8.98 -5.99 8.99
N PRO A 363 9.03 -4.76 9.51
CA PRO A 363 9.71 -3.67 8.81
C PRO A 363 11.21 -3.96 8.72
N ILE A 364 11.77 -3.75 7.54
CA ILE A 364 13.20 -3.85 7.25
C ILE A 364 13.67 -2.46 6.86
N ILE A 365 14.51 -1.84 7.69
CA ILE A 365 14.94 -0.45 7.54
C ILE A 365 16.46 -0.33 7.55
N GLN A 366 16.97 0.79 7.09
CA GLN A 366 18.41 1.08 7.12
C GLN A 366 18.81 1.86 8.37
N SER A 367 17.95 2.73 8.87
CA SER A 367 18.18 3.55 10.07
C SER A 367 16.86 3.98 10.71
N PHE A 368 16.89 4.37 11.99
CA PHE A 368 15.74 4.96 12.66
C PHE A 368 15.37 6.32 12.07
N ALA A 369 16.36 7.08 11.56
CA ALA A 369 16.11 8.38 10.93
C ALA A 369 15.17 8.29 9.72
N GLN A 370 15.23 7.20 8.93
CA GLN A 370 14.28 7.00 7.83
C GLN A 370 12.84 6.81 8.34
N LEU A 371 12.70 6.09 9.46
CA LEU A 371 11.40 5.85 10.06
C LEU A 371 10.83 7.15 10.65
N GLU A 372 11.66 7.93 11.36
CA GLU A 372 11.28 9.23 11.90
C GLU A 372 10.93 10.25 10.81
N GLN A 373 11.65 10.24 9.69
CA GLN A 373 11.35 11.10 8.55
C GLN A 373 9.95 10.82 7.98
N ASN A 374 9.56 9.56 7.96
CA ASN A 374 8.32 9.12 7.31
C ASN A 374 7.10 9.20 8.25
N TYR A 375 7.28 8.86 9.54
CA TYR A 375 6.18 8.76 10.51
C TYR A 375 6.21 9.85 11.60
N GLY A 376 7.19 10.74 11.57
CA GLY A 376 7.49 11.62 12.70
C GLY A 376 8.10 10.84 13.87
N LYS A 377 8.57 11.57 14.89
CA LYS A 377 9.22 10.94 16.04
C LYS A 377 8.26 10.06 16.83
N GLU A 378 7.07 10.58 17.13
CA GLU A 378 6.06 9.87 17.92
C GLU A 378 5.55 8.61 17.22
N GLY A 379 5.24 8.70 15.92
CA GLY A 379 4.81 7.55 15.14
C GLY A 379 5.91 6.49 14.99
N ALA A 380 7.16 6.90 14.80
CA ALA A 380 8.30 6.01 14.77
C ALA A 380 8.49 5.28 16.12
N ASP A 381 8.39 6.00 17.23
CA ASP A 381 8.48 5.42 18.57
C ASP A 381 7.36 4.38 18.81
N VAL A 382 6.12 4.66 18.40
CA VAL A 382 5.01 3.70 18.49
C VAL A 382 5.29 2.43 17.68
N ILE A 383 5.81 2.55 16.46
CA ILE A 383 6.17 1.40 15.64
C ILE A 383 7.28 0.58 16.30
N ILE A 384 8.33 1.23 16.80
CA ILE A 384 9.47 0.59 17.47
C ILE A 384 9.01 -0.13 18.75
N ASP A 385 8.21 0.49 19.58
CA ASP A 385 7.71 -0.08 20.84
C ASP A 385 6.83 -1.31 20.64
N ASN A 386 6.12 -1.38 19.52
CA ASN A 386 5.34 -2.56 19.14
C ASN A 386 6.18 -3.68 18.51
N THR A 387 7.43 -3.42 18.11
CA THR A 387 8.35 -4.44 17.60
C THR A 387 9.18 -5.04 18.75
N GLN A 388 8.62 -6.04 19.43
CA GLN A 388 9.23 -6.68 20.60
C GLN A 388 10.48 -7.52 20.29
N LEU A 389 10.74 -7.80 19.02
CA LEU A 389 11.92 -8.49 18.51
C LEU A 389 12.67 -7.55 17.58
N THR A 390 13.90 -7.18 17.94
CA THR A 390 14.76 -6.34 17.08
C THR A 390 16.01 -7.11 16.69
N ILE A 391 16.29 -7.18 15.40
CA ILE A 391 17.45 -7.82 14.81
C ILE A 391 18.25 -6.73 14.09
N PHE A 392 19.50 -6.53 14.47
CA PHE A 392 20.30 -5.50 13.85
C PHE A 392 21.74 -5.95 13.58
N GLY A 393 22.32 -5.39 12.52
CA GLY A 393 23.69 -5.66 12.14
C GLY A 393 24.26 -4.47 11.39
N GLY A 394 25.54 -4.23 11.48
CA GLY A 394 26.31 -3.21 10.78
C GLY A 394 25.62 -1.86 10.49
N PHE A 395 26.25 -0.78 10.88
CA PHE A 395 25.73 0.56 10.63
C PHE A 395 26.70 1.39 9.80
N ALA A 396 26.18 2.39 9.09
CA ALA A 396 27.03 3.38 8.45
C ALA A 396 27.89 4.13 9.50
N PRO A 397 29.12 4.57 9.16
CA PRO A 397 30.02 5.19 10.12
C PRO A 397 29.42 6.37 10.91
N ASN A 398 28.55 7.14 10.27
CA ASN A 398 27.92 8.33 10.86
C ASN A 398 26.47 8.06 11.35
N SER A 399 26.05 6.80 11.48
CA SER A 399 24.69 6.47 11.89
C SER A 399 24.49 6.70 13.39
N THR A 400 23.47 7.49 13.72
CA THR A 400 22.98 7.68 15.11
C THR A 400 22.24 6.46 15.65
N SER A 401 21.74 5.58 14.77
CA SER A 401 21.08 4.33 15.15
C SER A 401 21.96 3.43 16.01
N ALA A 402 23.29 3.43 15.78
CA ALA A 402 24.22 2.69 16.60
C ALA A 402 24.27 3.19 18.07
N GLU A 403 24.09 4.48 18.28
CA GLU A 403 24.07 5.09 19.62
C GLU A 403 22.78 4.72 20.37
N VAL A 404 21.64 4.81 19.69
CA VAL A 404 20.33 4.42 20.24
C VAL A 404 20.37 2.95 20.65
N LEU A 405 20.84 2.07 19.78
CA LEU A 405 20.90 0.63 20.05
C LEU A 405 21.95 0.26 21.11
N SER A 406 23.08 0.96 21.17
CA SER A 406 24.06 0.77 22.24
C SER A 406 23.45 1.05 23.61
N LYS A 407 22.67 2.13 23.74
CA LYS A 407 21.92 2.46 24.97
C LYS A 407 20.85 1.42 25.29
N SER A 408 20.10 0.97 24.29
CA SER A 408 19.04 -0.05 24.45
C SER A 408 19.59 -1.41 24.88
N LEU A 409 20.82 -1.75 24.50
CA LEU A 409 21.48 -2.97 24.96
C LEU A 409 21.80 -2.96 26.46
N GLY A 410 21.88 -1.79 27.07
CA GLY A 410 22.26 -1.60 28.46
C GLY A 410 23.77 -1.68 28.68
N SER A 411 24.16 -1.71 29.94
CA SER A 411 25.54 -1.65 30.36
C SER A 411 25.91 -2.80 31.32
N ARG A 412 27.21 -2.96 31.54
CA ARG A 412 27.79 -3.88 32.52
C ARG A 412 28.90 -3.20 33.28
N THR A 413 29.11 -3.60 34.52
CA THR A 413 30.27 -3.18 35.31
C THR A 413 31.48 -3.96 34.86
N VAL A 414 32.58 -3.27 34.54
CA VAL A 414 33.87 -3.84 34.20
C VAL A 414 34.95 -3.28 35.11
N MET A 415 35.97 -4.09 35.41
CA MET A 415 37.13 -3.61 36.11
C MET A 415 38.06 -2.90 35.12
N SER A 416 38.37 -1.63 35.42
CA SER A 416 39.37 -0.85 34.71
C SER A 416 40.53 -0.57 35.67
N GLY A 417 41.72 -0.73 35.21
CA GLY A 417 42.89 -0.50 36.05
C GLY A 417 43.97 0.31 35.34
N SER A 418 44.57 1.22 36.07
CA SER A 418 45.83 1.85 35.67
C SER A 418 46.99 1.18 36.40
N VAL A 419 48.04 0.83 35.64
CA VAL A 419 49.27 0.31 36.17
C VAL A 419 50.35 1.38 36.01
N SER A 420 50.80 1.97 37.10
CA SER A 420 51.94 2.85 37.08
C SER A 420 53.19 2.04 37.38
N LYS A 421 54.10 1.97 36.43
CA LYS A 421 55.44 1.34 36.62
C LYS A 421 56.41 2.41 37.00
N SER A 422 56.62 2.62 38.30
CA SER A 422 57.81 3.33 38.84
C SER A 422 58.91 2.33 39.11
N LYS A 423 60.17 2.75 38.97
CA LYS A 423 61.33 1.88 39.21
C LYS A 423 61.41 1.27 40.62
N ASN A 424 60.75 1.91 41.59
CA ASN A 424 60.84 1.53 43.01
C ASN A 424 59.50 1.10 43.64
N ASP A 425 58.35 1.31 42.98
CA ASP A 425 57.07 0.90 43.54
C ASP A 425 55.96 0.82 42.48
N PRO A 426 55.63 -0.38 41.96
CA PRO A 426 54.56 -0.55 41.04
C PRO A 426 53.20 -0.44 41.75
N SER A 427 52.43 0.61 41.49
CA SER A 427 51.07 0.73 42.02
C SER A 427 50.05 0.32 40.98
N GLN A 428 49.11 -0.52 41.41
CA GLN A 428 47.90 -0.87 40.63
C GLN A 428 46.68 -0.24 41.30
N SER A 429 45.96 0.54 40.53
CA SER A 429 44.64 1.02 40.92
C SER A 429 43.59 0.31 40.10
N LEU A 430 42.70 -0.44 40.77
CA LEU A 430 41.56 -1.11 40.16
C LEU A 430 40.30 -0.32 40.52
N GLN A 431 39.55 0.10 39.48
CA GLN A 431 38.28 0.81 39.63
C GLN A 431 37.19 0.08 38.85
N MET A 432 36.01 -0.05 39.43
CA MET A 432 34.84 -0.51 38.74
C MET A 432 34.22 0.63 37.93
N ILE A 433 34.08 0.44 36.62
CA ILE A 433 33.47 1.40 35.73
C ILE A 433 32.29 0.76 34.98
N GLU A 434 31.29 1.56 34.73
CA GLU A 434 30.20 1.17 33.87
C GLU A 434 30.62 1.25 32.40
N ARG A 435 30.33 0.19 31.62
CA ARG A 435 30.60 0.14 30.19
C ARG A 435 29.37 -0.41 29.46
N PRO A 436 28.92 0.22 28.32
CA PRO A 436 27.91 -0.38 27.48
C PRO A 436 28.22 -1.83 27.11
N LEU A 437 27.22 -2.68 27.03
CA LEU A 437 27.40 -4.08 26.57
C LEU A 437 28.10 -4.14 25.22
N MET A 438 27.72 -3.25 24.30
CA MET A 438 28.44 -2.96 23.05
C MET A 438 28.45 -1.45 22.85
N THR A 439 29.62 -0.89 22.58
CA THR A 439 29.74 0.54 22.24
C THR A 439 29.23 0.81 20.82
N PRO A 440 28.86 2.06 20.48
CA PRO A 440 28.50 2.41 19.11
C PRO A 440 29.55 2.01 18.07
N ASP A 441 30.82 2.15 18.41
CA ASP A 441 31.93 1.76 17.51
C ASP A 441 31.99 0.26 17.29
N GLU A 442 31.77 -0.54 18.33
CA GLU A 442 31.67 -2.00 18.21
C GLU A 442 30.48 -2.42 17.36
N LEU A 443 29.35 -1.70 17.42
CA LEU A 443 28.19 -1.94 16.56
C LEU A 443 28.45 -1.55 15.10
N LYS A 444 29.11 -0.42 14.86
CA LYS A 444 29.54 0.03 13.52
C LYS A 444 30.56 -0.91 12.89
N SER A 445 31.40 -1.55 13.72
CA SER A 445 32.47 -2.48 13.30
C SER A 445 32.02 -3.94 13.21
N LEU A 446 30.75 -4.25 13.32
CA LEU A 446 30.25 -5.62 13.22
C LEU A 446 30.60 -6.24 11.85
N PRO A 447 31.22 -7.41 11.80
CA PRO A 447 31.49 -8.10 10.54
C PRO A 447 30.19 -8.47 9.81
N LYS A 448 30.22 -8.47 8.48
CA LYS A 448 29.09 -8.93 7.66
C LYS A 448 28.57 -10.30 8.11
N GLY A 449 27.27 -10.43 8.20
CA GLY A 449 26.60 -11.64 8.69
C GLY A 449 26.56 -11.78 10.21
N THR A 450 27.12 -10.83 10.95
CA THR A 450 26.98 -10.78 12.42
C THR A 450 25.85 -9.82 12.79
N PHE A 451 24.91 -10.32 13.59
CA PHE A 451 23.75 -9.57 14.03
C PHE A 451 23.62 -9.65 15.54
N VAL A 452 22.93 -8.69 16.11
CA VAL A 452 22.51 -8.68 17.51
C VAL A 452 20.98 -8.79 17.53
N VAL A 453 20.50 -9.67 18.37
CA VAL A 453 19.06 -9.93 18.54
C VAL A 453 18.67 -9.48 19.94
N MET A 454 17.70 -8.59 20.00
CA MET A 454 17.07 -8.14 21.24
C MET A 454 15.60 -8.60 21.24
N LYS A 455 15.12 -9.04 22.39
CA LYS A 455 13.72 -9.40 22.57
C LYS A 455 13.28 -9.01 23.96
N THR A 456 12.06 -8.49 24.07
CA THR A 456 11.46 -8.14 25.35
C THR A 456 11.45 -9.34 26.31
N GLY A 457 11.99 -9.15 27.52
CA GLY A 457 12.09 -10.18 28.57
C GLY A 457 13.29 -11.15 28.42
N PHE A 458 14.19 -10.93 27.48
CA PHE A 458 15.36 -11.79 27.25
C PHE A 458 16.65 -10.98 27.12
N TYR A 459 17.77 -11.58 27.51
CA TYR A 459 19.07 -10.96 27.31
C TYR A 459 19.44 -10.87 25.82
N PRO A 460 20.09 -9.79 25.39
CA PRO A 460 20.58 -9.64 24.02
C PRO A 460 21.49 -10.79 23.61
N MET A 461 21.40 -11.20 22.35
CA MET A 461 22.17 -12.29 21.79
C MET A 461 22.94 -11.84 20.54
N LYS A 462 24.25 -12.02 20.52
CA LYS A 462 25.06 -11.84 19.31
C LYS A 462 25.07 -13.15 18.52
N VAL A 463 24.65 -13.09 17.25
CA VAL A 463 24.57 -14.26 16.37
C VAL A 463 25.35 -14.03 15.09
N LYS A 464 25.83 -15.12 14.49
CA LYS A 464 26.44 -15.10 13.17
C LYS A 464 25.54 -15.90 12.23
N LEU A 465 24.86 -15.20 11.33
CA LEU A 465 24.09 -15.80 10.26
C LEU A 465 24.99 -16.19 9.09
N LYS A 466 24.53 -17.16 8.31
CA LYS A 466 25.22 -17.63 7.12
C LYS A 466 24.60 -17.00 5.87
N LEU A 467 25.33 -16.90 4.79
CA LEU A 467 24.78 -16.63 3.47
C LEU A 467 23.79 -17.75 3.07
N PHE A 468 22.76 -17.43 2.33
CA PHE A 468 21.68 -18.34 1.95
C PHE A 468 22.19 -19.70 1.43
N PHE A 469 23.19 -19.73 0.55
CA PHE A 469 23.72 -20.98 0.02
C PHE A 469 24.42 -21.85 1.10
N LYS A 470 24.95 -21.24 2.17
CA LYS A 470 25.50 -21.98 3.32
C LYS A 470 24.42 -22.52 4.27
N TRP A 471 23.18 -22.12 4.10
CA TRP A 471 22.02 -22.73 4.70
C TRP A 471 21.49 -23.94 3.90
N GLY A 472 22.07 -24.20 2.71
CA GLY A 472 21.61 -25.18 1.76
C GLY A 472 20.44 -24.70 0.91
N ILE A 473 20.24 -23.39 0.81
CA ILE A 473 19.26 -22.80 -0.09
C ILE A 473 19.91 -22.69 -1.47
N GLU A 474 19.33 -23.39 -2.43
CA GLU A 474 19.67 -23.32 -3.84
C GLU A 474 18.51 -22.69 -4.59
N PHE A 475 18.79 -21.72 -5.44
CA PHE A 475 17.77 -21.10 -6.28
C PHE A 475 17.53 -21.95 -7.51
N GLU A 476 16.30 -21.98 -7.92
CA GLU A 476 15.82 -22.67 -9.11
C GLU A 476 15.75 -21.73 -10.31
N GLU A 477 15.08 -22.16 -11.38
CA GLU A 477 14.71 -21.30 -12.49
C GLU A 477 13.96 -20.07 -11.97
N GLN A 478 14.32 -18.91 -12.52
CA GLN A 478 13.74 -17.64 -12.09
C GLN A 478 12.24 -17.62 -12.38
N TYR A 479 11.49 -17.18 -11.38
CA TYR A 479 10.05 -16.96 -11.55
C TYR A 479 9.81 -15.81 -12.53
N GLN A 480 8.99 -16.06 -13.54
CA GLN A 480 8.63 -15.07 -14.55
C GLN A 480 7.13 -15.13 -14.80
N ILE A 481 6.53 -13.96 -14.88
CA ILE A 481 5.16 -13.82 -15.37
C ILE A 481 5.23 -13.59 -16.88
N ALA A 482 4.38 -14.30 -17.62
CA ALA A 482 4.26 -14.10 -19.04
C ALA A 482 3.85 -12.65 -19.36
N GLU A 483 4.34 -12.11 -20.46
CA GLU A 483 3.90 -10.82 -20.97
C GLU A 483 2.40 -10.90 -21.32
N ASN A 484 1.58 -10.10 -20.65
CA ASN A 484 0.13 -10.04 -20.89
C ASN A 484 -0.24 -9.15 -22.09
N GLY A 485 0.74 -8.40 -22.60
CA GLY A 485 0.49 -7.40 -23.62
C GLY A 485 -0.36 -6.23 -23.12
N ASN A 486 -0.86 -5.45 -24.04
CA ASN A 486 -1.84 -4.39 -23.72
C ASN A 486 -3.23 -5.02 -23.71
N ARG A 487 -3.74 -5.33 -22.52
CA ARG A 487 -5.12 -5.80 -22.37
C ARG A 487 -6.06 -4.61 -22.53
N GLU A 488 -7.17 -4.82 -23.26
CA GLU A 488 -8.21 -3.80 -23.41
C GLU A 488 -8.94 -3.60 -22.09
N VAL A 489 -9.00 -2.37 -21.62
CA VAL A 489 -9.71 -2.01 -20.40
C VAL A 489 -11.13 -1.57 -20.75
N HIS A 490 -12.10 -2.20 -20.13
CA HIS A 490 -13.52 -1.88 -20.30
C HIS A 490 -14.00 -1.03 -19.14
N TYR A 491 -14.47 0.18 -19.45
CA TYR A 491 -14.93 1.12 -18.41
C TYR A 491 -16.44 1.12 -18.30
N ALA A 492 -16.96 1.26 -17.09
CA ALA A 492 -18.38 1.44 -16.86
C ALA A 492 -18.93 2.65 -17.63
N ASN A 493 -20.13 2.47 -18.18
CA ASN A 493 -20.82 3.49 -18.92
C ASN A 493 -22.00 4.01 -18.09
N ARG A 494 -22.07 5.32 -17.92
CA ARG A 494 -23.15 5.99 -17.17
C ARG A 494 -24.53 5.61 -17.69
N SER A 495 -24.75 5.64 -19.01
CA SER A 495 -26.05 5.35 -19.59
C SER A 495 -26.48 3.91 -19.35
N GLU A 496 -25.55 2.94 -19.45
CA GLU A 496 -25.82 1.54 -19.13
C GLU A 496 -26.14 1.37 -17.63
N LEU A 497 -25.39 2.07 -16.75
CA LEU A 497 -25.66 2.06 -15.31
C LEU A 497 -27.06 2.56 -14.99
N PHE A 498 -27.49 3.69 -15.58
CA PHE A 498 -28.86 4.22 -15.43
C PHE A 498 -29.89 3.21 -15.91
N ASN A 499 -29.70 2.64 -17.11
CA ASN A 499 -30.62 1.66 -17.69
C ASN A 499 -30.75 0.41 -16.79
N ASN A 500 -29.65 -0.12 -16.28
CA ASN A 500 -29.67 -1.30 -15.41
C ASN A 500 -30.37 -1.04 -14.08
N ILE A 501 -30.20 0.16 -13.52
CA ILE A 501 -30.93 0.58 -12.31
C ILE A 501 -32.45 0.75 -12.60
N ILE A 502 -32.81 1.39 -13.74
CA ILE A 502 -34.20 1.55 -14.16
C ILE A 502 -34.85 0.18 -14.38
N GLN A 503 -34.20 -0.72 -15.09
CA GLN A 503 -34.72 -2.07 -15.30
C GLN A 503 -34.96 -2.83 -13.99
N THR A 504 -34.11 -2.61 -13.00
CA THR A 504 -34.20 -3.32 -11.72
C THR A 504 -35.28 -2.75 -10.81
N TYR A 505 -35.37 -1.43 -10.71
CA TYR A 505 -36.21 -0.78 -9.70
C TYR A 505 -37.38 0.03 -10.25
N CYS A 506 -37.34 0.48 -11.50
CA CYS A 506 -38.29 1.36 -12.12
C CYS A 506 -38.67 0.92 -13.54
N PRO A 507 -38.99 -0.36 -13.82
CA PRO A 507 -39.22 -0.86 -15.18
C PRO A 507 -40.34 -0.15 -15.93
N HIS A 508 -41.28 0.46 -15.20
CA HIS A 508 -42.39 1.25 -15.76
C HIS A 508 -41.94 2.50 -16.53
N TYR A 509 -40.72 3.03 -16.28
CA TYR A 509 -40.19 4.14 -17.08
C TYR A 509 -39.78 3.69 -18.50
N LEU A 510 -39.39 2.44 -18.70
CA LEU A 510 -39.03 1.90 -20.00
C LEU A 510 -40.31 1.64 -20.85
N GLU A 511 -41.39 1.26 -20.21
CA GLU A 511 -42.70 1.03 -20.89
C GLU A 511 -43.31 2.34 -21.40
N GLN A 512 -43.13 3.45 -20.65
CA GLN A 512 -43.63 4.77 -21.05
C GLN A 512 -42.89 5.34 -22.26
N THR A 513 -41.60 5.11 -22.38
CA THR A 513 -40.81 5.58 -23.55
C THR A 513 -41.16 4.83 -24.83
N VAL A 514 -41.54 3.56 -24.75
CA VAL A 514 -42.01 2.77 -25.92
C VAL A 514 -43.40 3.23 -26.37
N THR A 515 -44.28 3.53 -25.43
CA THR A 515 -45.64 4.04 -25.76
C THR A 515 -45.60 5.44 -26.35
N ASP A 516 -44.73 6.32 -25.91
CA ASP A 516 -44.61 7.68 -26.47
C ASP A 516 -43.94 7.66 -27.88
N SER A 517 -42.98 6.76 -28.14
CA SER A 517 -42.42 6.60 -29.47
C SER A 517 -43.41 5.99 -30.48
N ASP A 518 -44.25 5.05 -30.06
CA ASP A 518 -45.30 4.47 -30.89
C ASP A 518 -46.44 5.48 -31.19
N PHE A 519 -46.70 6.40 -30.27
CA PHE A 519 -47.67 7.48 -30.49
C PHE A 519 -47.15 8.56 -31.45
N ASP A 520 -45.87 8.87 -31.45
CA ASP A 520 -45.28 9.84 -32.35
C ASP A 520 -45.14 9.30 -33.78
N GLU A 521 -44.86 8.01 -33.98
CA GLU A 521 -44.89 7.37 -35.31
C GLU A 521 -46.33 7.29 -35.86
N ALA A 522 -47.31 6.94 -35.02
CA ALA A 522 -48.72 6.90 -35.42
C ALA A 522 -49.29 8.31 -35.70
N SER A 523 -48.83 9.34 -35.01
CA SER A 523 -49.22 10.74 -35.25
C SER A 523 -48.54 11.35 -36.49
N GLY A 524 -47.31 10.91 -36.79
CA GLY A 524 -46.54 11.32 -37.99
C GLY A 524 -47.16 10.81 -39.29
N GLU A 525 -47.69 9.60 -39.30
CA GLU A 525 -48.42 9.06 -40.49
C GLU A 525 -49.75 9.73 -40.77
N LYS A 526 -50.47 10.19 -39.73
CA LYS A 526 -51.71 10.96 -39.90
C LYS A 526 -51.48 12.40 -40.41
N LYS A 527 -50.37 13.03 -40.11
CA LYS A 527 -49.99 14.36 -40.64
C LYS A 527 -49.57 14.29 -42.12
N LYS A 528 -48.93 13.25 -42.57
CA LYS A 528 -48.57 13.05 -44.01
C LYS A 528 -49.73 12.75 -44.91
N LYS A 529 -50.86 12.25 -44.42
CA LYS A 529 -52.10 12.03 -45.21
C LYS A 529 -52.96 13.28 -45.37
N ASN A 530 -52.79 14.33 -44.61
CA ASN A 530 -53.60 15.58 -44.69
C ASN A 530 -52.91 16.71 -45.46
N GLU A 531 -51.65 16.60 -45.82
CA GLU A 531 -50.92 17.63 -46.61
C GLU A 531 -50.94 17.39 -48.13
N ASN A 532 -51.50 16.27 -48.60
CA ASN A 532 -51.57 15.97 -50.03
C ASN A 532 -52.87 16.42 -50.74
N LEU A 533 -53.61 17.36 -50.16
CA LEU A 533 -54.80 17.95 -50.81
C LEU A 533 -54.81 19.47 -50.62
N LYS A 534 -53.97 20.23 -51.37
CA LYS A 534 -54.27 21.55 -51.91
C LYS A 534 -53.07 22.06 -52.74
N THR A 535 -53.24 21.91 -54.08
CA THR A 535 -52.99 22.87 -55.18
C THR A 535 -51.65 23.51 -55.35
N SER A 536 -50.99 23.16 -56.48
CA SER A 536 -50.06 23.93 -57.28
C SER A 536 -50.75 25.24 -57.88
N PRO A 537 -50.10 26.14 -58.67
CA PRO A 537 -48.70 26.26 -59.09
C PRO A 537 -48.18 27.71 -59.12
N ASN A 538 -46.92 27.95 -59.34
CA ASN A 538 -46.21 28.84 -60.27
C ASN A 538 -44.84 29.22 -59.68
N ALA A 539 -43.80 28.80 -60.34
CA ALA A 539 -42.94 29.48 -61.33
C ALA A 539 -41.96 30.45 -60.68
N GLU A 540 -40.78 30.29 -60.84
CA GLU A 540 -39.69 30.55 -61.78
C GLU A 540 -38.32 30.48 -61.08
N GLN A 541 -37.47 29.61 -61.50
CA GLN A 541 -36.19 29.87 -62.24
C GLN A 541 -35.19 30.78 -61.51
N THR A 542 -34.02 30.30 -61.21
CA THR A 542 -32.80 30.24 -62.01
C THR A 542 -31.71 29.54 -61.18
N GLU A 543 -31.19 28.45 -61.70
CA GLU A 543 -29.89 28.19 -62.39
C GLU A 543 -28.64 28.58 -61.58
N CYS A 544 -27.91 27.51 -61.27
CA CYS A 544 -26.55 27.10 -61.78
C CYS A 544 -25.43 27.96 -61.22
N GLU A 545 -24.31 27.48 -60.88
CA GLU A 545 -23.38 26.56 -61.49
C GLU A 545 -22.31 26.10 -60.50
N ASP A 546 -21.79 24.97 -60.82
CA ASP A 546 -20.59 24.30 -60.38
C ASP A 546 -19.32 25.13 -60.57
N ILE A 547 -18.23 24.72 -59.95
CA ILE A 547 -16.84 24.54 -60.44
C ILE A 547 -15.94 24.29 -59.20
N VAL A 548 -15.50 23.10 -58.89
CA VAL A 548 -14.38 22.29 -59.37
C VAL A 548 -12.98 22.91 -59.14
N ASP A 549 -12.25 22.13 -58.37
CA ASP A 549 -10.83 21.76 -58.41
C ASP A 549 -9.69 22.78 -58.33
N ALA A 550 -8.78 22.36 -57.54
CA ALA A 550 -7.36 22.08 -57.80
C ALA A 550 -6.29 23.02 -57.25
N ASP A 551 -5.34 22.34 -56.67
CA ASP A 551 -3.89 22.49 -56.67
C ASP A 551 -3.17 23.36 -55.61
N GLU A 552 -2.44 22.60 -54.82
CA GLU A 552 -1.08 22.93 -54.38
C GLU A 552 -0.18 23.32 -55.59
N PRO A 553 0.96 24.01 -55.51
CA PRO A 553 2.02 23.71 -54.57
C PRO A 553 3.02 24.85 -54.20
N THR A 554 3.88 24.52 -53.27
CA THR A 554 5.35 24.75 -53.21
C THR A 554 5.94 26.08 -52.86
N SER A 555 6.79 25.96 -51.88
CA SER A 555 8.20 26.41 -51.78
C SER A 555 8.54 27.80 -51.23
N ALA A 556 9.27 27.71 -50.18
CA ALA A 556 10.66 28.08 -50.04
C ALA A 556 11.01 29.49 -49.51
N GLN A 557 11.93 29.35 -48.59
CA GLN A 557 13.05 30.25 -48.24
C GLN A 557 12.81 31.29 -47.17
N GLN A 558 13.42 31.01 -46.02
CA GLN A 558 14.71 31.56 -45.56
C GLN A 558 14.61 33.02 -45.17
N ASP A 559 14.82 33.32 -43.90
CA ASP A 559 16.04 33.92 -43.38
C ASP A 559 15.95 34.15 -41.87
N GLU A 560 16.89 33.60 -41.15
CA GLU A 560 17.51 34.11 -39.93
C GLU A 560 18.34 35.37 -40.30
N PRO A 561 18.94 36.10 -39.39
CA PRO A 561 19.06 36.00 -37.94
C PRO A 561 19.13 37.37 -37.19
N THR A 562 19.54 37.28 -35.95
CA THR A 562 20.24 38.28 -35.11
C THR A 562 19.36 39.15 -34.21
N LYS A 563 19.62 39.37 -32.96
CA LYS A 563 20.80 39.47 -32.11
C LYS A 563 20.36 39.57 -30.65
N GLU A 564 21.10 38.95 -29.79
CA GLU A 564 21.32 39.46 -28.42
C GLU A 564 21.92 40.85 -28.46
N PRO A 565 21.81 41.61 -27.38
CA PRO A 565 23.05 42.02 -26.77
C PRO A 565 23.12 41.80 -25.25
N GLU A 566 24.32 41.48 -24.93
CA GLU A 566 24.94 41.45 -23.62
C GLU A 566 24.96 42.83 -22.93
N ASN A 567 25.14 42.69 -21.60
CA ASN A 567 26.00 43.47 -20.70
C ASN A 567 25.58 44.90 -20.30
N SER A 568 25.50 45.10 -19.08
CA SER A 568 26.51 45.65 -18.16
C SER A 568 25.86 46.28 -16.93
N SER A 569 26.28 45.81 -15.82
CA SER A 569 27.13 46.47 -14.83
C SER A 569 26.46 47.45 -13.85
N LEU A 570 26.82 47.12 -12.62
CA LEU A 570 27.27 48.00 -11.54
C LEU A 570 26.22 48.56 -10.57
N GLU A 571 26.38 48.06 -9.41
CA GLU A 571 26.83 48.67 -8.14
C GLU A 571 25.77 49.24 -7.22
N GLN A 572 25.92 48.74 -6.00
CA GLN A 572 25.90 49.46 -4.71
C GLN A 572 24.56 49.90 -4.13
N ASN A 573 24.19 49.30 -3.03
CA ASN A 573 24.25 49.85 -1.68
C ASN A 573 23.63 48.87 -0.68
N ALA A 574 24.41 48.33 0.19
CA ALA A 574 24.77 48.79 1.55
C ALA A 574 23.69 48.60 2.60
N ASP A 575 24.05 47.71 3.48
CA ASP A 575 23.86 47.76 4.93
C ASP A 575 22.47 48.10 5.52
N LYS A 576 21.90 47.12 6.15
CA LYS A 576 21.39 47.29 7.54
C LYS A 576 21.45 45.97 8.32
N GLN A 577 22.55 45.82 9.03
CA GLN A 577 22.67 44.93 10.19
C GLN A 577 21.64 45.33 11.26
N ARG A 578 20.80 44.43 11.67
CA ARG A 578 20.14 44.47 12.96
C ARG A 578 20.81 43.47 13.89
N LYS A 579 21.59 44.00 14.82
CA LYS A 579 22.09 43.33 16.01
C LYS A 579 20.91 42.90 16.87
N VAL A 580 20.80 41.63 17.16
CA VAL A 580 19.99 41.11 18.25
C VAL A 580 20.91 40.98 19.46
N VAL A 581 20.63 41.75 20.49
CA VAL A 581 21.30 41.70 21.79
C VAL A 581 20.70 40.55 22.60
N VAL A 582 21.51 39.54 22.87
CA VAL A 582 21.17 38.50 23.85
C VAL A 582 21.48 39.05 25.25
N ARG A 583 20.46 39.25 26.05
CA ARG A 583 20.60 39.48 27.50
C ARG A 583 20.69 38.11 28.19
N THR A 584 21.84 37.87 28.79
CA THR A 584 22.04 36.81 29.76
C THR A 584 21.60 37.33 31.13
N GLU A 585 20.56 36.79 31.71
CA GLU A 585 20.22 36.93 33.13
C GLU A 585 20.85 35.78 33.90
N ARG A 586 21.60 36.16 34.95
CA ARG A 586 22.15 35.25 35.95
C ARG A 586 21.04 34.86 36.96
N PRO A 587 21.04 33.60 37.45
CA PRO A 587 20.12 33.23 38.54
C PRO A 587 20.59 33.77 39.88
N PRO A 588 19.66 34.08 40.80
CA PRO A 588 19.99 34.56 42.16
C PRO A 588 20.46 33.40 43.05
N GLN A 589 21.45 33.71 43.86
CA GLN A 589 21.94 32.86 44.94
C GLN A 589 20.87 32.76 46.03
N GLY A 590 20.59 31.53 46.46
CA GLY A 590 19.72 31.25 47.56
C GLY A 590 20.45 31.33 48.89
N ASP A 591 19.73 31.87 49.84
CA ASP A 591 20.12 31.88 51.24
C ASP A 591 19.62 30.62 51.96
N ASN A 592 20.49 30.06 52.76
CA ASN A 592 20.21 29.02 53.73
C ASN A 592 19.42 29.59 54.94
N SER A 593 18.39 28.89 55.38
CA SER A 593 18.19 28.62 56.82
C SER A 593 16.99 27.66 57.04
N ASN A 594 17.30 26.57 57.69
CA ASN A 594 16.56 25.82 58.76
C ASN A 594 15.05 25.50 58.59
N GLU A 595 14.69 24.28 58.41
CA GLU A 595 14.30 23.26 59.41
C GLU A 595 14.09 21.90 58.69
#